data_6b84f6d937f35a7b52925a10e6357198
#
_entry.id   6b84f6d937f35a7b52925a10e6357198
#
_cell.length_a   1.000
_cell.length_b   1.000
_cell.length_c   1.000
_cell.angle_alpha   90.00
_cell.angle_beta   90.00
_cell.angle_gamma   90.00
#
_symmetry.space_group_name_H-M   'P 1'
#
loop_
_entity.id
_entity.type
_entity.pdbx_description
1 polymer ?
#
loop_
_entity_poly.entity_id
_entity_poly.type
_entity_poly.pdbx_seq_one_letter_code
_entity_poly.pdbx_strand_id
1 'polypeptide(L)'
;MIKNKTIFITGGAGFIANKIISRIINKNKVIVYDNFFRDTLSYTKLKNHKNIKIIKGDILDYSKLEKSMKGSDIVIHAAAIAGIDTVIKNPVLTMKVNMIGTGNVLEAARNNNIKDKFIEFSTSEIFGNYAYKSNEESNAVSASAGERLP
;
A
#
# COMPACT_ATOMS: atom_id res chain seq x y z
N MET A 1 -3.99 -16.89 11.88
CA MET A 1 -3.90 -16.79 10.39
C MET A 1 -5.20 -16.18 9.87
N ILE A 2 -5.14 -15.16 9.01
CA ILE A 2 -6.31 -14.49 8.40
C ILE A 2 -7.02 -15.47 7.46
N LYS A 3 -8.34 -15.66 7.62
CA LYS A 3 -9.17 -16.54 6.79
C LYS A 3 -10.60 -16.02 6.68
N ASN A 4 -11.26 -16.36 5.57
CA ASN A 4 -12.65 -16.00 5.27
C ASN A 4 -12.90 -14.48 5.25
N LYS A 5 -11.90 -13.71 4.77
CA LYS A 5 -11.95 -12.25 4.68
C LYS A 5 -11.89 -11.78 3.24
N THR A 6 -12.47 -10.61 2.99
CA THR A 6 -12.26 -9.84 1.76
C THR A 6 -11.19 -8.80 2.04
N ILE A 7 -10.06 -8.90 1.35
CA ILE A 7 -8.87 -8.06 1.58
C ILE A 7 -8.67 -7.17 0.36
N PHE A 8 -8.73 -5.86 0.57
CA PHE A 8 -8.45 -4.85 -0.45
C PHE A 8 -6.97 -4.46 -0.39
N ILE A 9 -6.28 -4.54 -1.52
CA ILE A 9 -4.84 -4.27 -1.58
C ILE A 9 -4.58 -3.21 -2.65
N THR A 10 -4.14 -2.02 -2.24
CA THR A 10 -3.62 -1.02 -3.16
C THR A 10 -2.17 -1.35 -3.52
N GLY A 11 -1.74 -1.05 -4.73
CA GLY A 11 -0.42 -1.48 -5.20
C GLY A 11 -0.31 -3.01 -5.32
N GLY A 12 -1.46 -3.68 -5.50
CA GLY A 12 -1.54 -5.15 -5.47
C GLY A 12 -0.86 -5.84 -6.66
N ALA A 13 -0.55 -5.11 -7.74
CA ALA A 13 0.26 -5.63 -8.84
C ALA A 13 1.77 -5.56 -8.59
N GLY A 14 2.20 -4.92 -7.48
CA GLY A 14 3.60 -4.78 -7.11
C GLY A 14 4.23 -6.04 -6.55
N PHE A 15 5.56 -6.06 -6.49
CA PHE A 15 6.36 -7.22 -6.07
C PHE A 15 6.03 -7.71 -4.65
N ILE A 16 5.98 -6.80 -3.67
CA ILE A 16 5.70 -7.14 -2.26
C ILE A 16 4.28 -7.68 -2.13
N ALA A 17 3.30 -6.98 -2.72
CA ALA A 17 1.90 -7.37 -2.67
C ALA A 17 1.66 -8.74 -3.28
N ASN A 18 2.30 -9.09 -4.40
CA ASN A 18 2.22 -10.43 -5.00
C ASN A 18 2.62 -11.53 -4.03
N LYS A 19 3.68 -11.31 -3.24
CA LYS A 19 4.12 -12.30 -2.24
C LYS A 19 3.11 -12.45 -1.11
N ILE A 20 2.49 -11.36 -0.68
CA ILE A 20 1.44 -11.39 0.34
C ILE A 20 0.23 -12.13 -0.22
N ILE A 21 -0.25 -11.75 -1.41
CA ILE A 21 -1.40 -12.37 -2.08
C ILE A 21 -1.23 -13.88 -2.18
N SER A 22 -0.05 -14.34 -2.62
CA SER A 22 0.22 -15.77 -2.77
C SER A 22 0.05 -16.59 -1.48
N ARG A 23 0.27 -15.96 -0.32
CA ARG A 23 0.14 -16.62 1.00
C ARG A 23 -1.28 -16.61 1.55
N ILE A 24 -2.12 -15.64 1.15
CA ILE A 24 -3.44 -15.44 1.75
C ILE A 24 -4.60 -15.84 0.85
N ILE A 25 -4.42 -15.88 -0.48
CA ILE A 25 -5.48 -16.00 -1.49
C ILE A 25 -6.30 -17.29 -1.37
N ASN A 26 -5.70 -18.40 -0.94
CA ASN A 26 -6.38 -19.68 -0.85
C ASN A 26 -7.49 -19.71 0.22
N LYS A 27 -7.40 -18.82 1.23
CA LYS A 27 -8.32 -18.75 2.37
C LYS A 27 -9.13 -17.45 2.45
N ASN A 28 -8.93 -16.55 1.48
CA ASN A 28 -9.54 -15.21 1.48
C ASN A 28 -9.92 -14.80 0.05
N LYS A 29 -10.80 -13.80 -0.06
CA LYS A 29 -11.01 -13.06 -1.31
C LYS A 29 -10.07 -11.87 -1.33
N VAL A 30 -9.43 -11.60 -2.46
CA VAL A 30 -8.50 -10.47 -2.62
C VAL A 30 -8.98 -9.55 -3.73
N ILE A 31 -9.06 -8.27 -3.45
CA ILE A 31 -9.31 -7.21 -4.42
C ILE A 31 -7.99 -6.46 -4.61
N VAL A 32 -7.41 -6.60 -5.78
CA VAL A 32 -6.24 -5.85 -6.21
C VAL A 32 -6.69 -4.54 -6.84
N TYR A 33 -6.20 -3.41 -6.32
CA TYR A 33 -6.42 -2.07 -6.86
C TYR A 33 -5.06 -1.46 -7.21
N ASP A 34 -4.80 -1.23 -8.50
CA ASP A 34 -3.48 -0.82 -8.99
C ASP A 34 -3.60 -0.04 -10.30
N ASN A 35 -2.71 0.91 -10.54
CA ASN A 35 -2.65 1.62 -11.82
C ASN A 35 -1.78 0.90 -12.88
N PHE A 36 -1.10 -0.18 -12.46
CA PHE A 36 -0.21 -1.00 -13.28
C PHE A 36 1.03 -0.26 -13.83
N PHE A 37 1.49 0.76 -13.11
CA PHE A 37 2.75 1.41 -13.45
C PHE A 37 3.94 0.43 -13.32
N ARG A 38 3.90 -0.45 -12.30
CA ARG A 38 4.79 -1.62 -12.17
C ARG A 38 3.92 -2.85 -12.01
N ASP A 39 3.88 -3.68 -13.04
CA ASP A 39 3.04 -4.87 -13.08
C ASP A 39 3.89 -6.14 -12.98
N THR A 40 3.93 -6.75 -11.81
CA THR A 40 4.49 -8.08 -11.60
C THR A 40 3.42 -9.17 -11.52
N LEU A 41 2.16 -8.78 -11.29
CA LEU A 41 1.03 -9.70 -11.16
C LEU A 41 0.76 -10.44 -12.46
N SER A 42 0.84 -9.75 -13.59
CA SER A 42 0.55 -10.32 -14.92
C SER A 42 1.45 -11.48 -15.30
N TYR A 43 2.62 -11.59 -14.70
CA TYR A 43 3.58 -12.69 -14.91
C TYR A 43 3.41 -13.85 -13.93
N THR A 44 2.37 -13.83 -13.09
CA THR A 44 2.11 -14.86 -12.09
C THR A 44 0.81 -15.61 -12.38
N LYS A 45 0.71 -16.84 -11.84
CA LYS A 45 -0.54 -17.62 -11.87
C LYS A 45 -1.66 -16.98 -11.04
N LEU A 46 -1.34 -16.03 -10.17
CA LEU A 46 -2.32 -15.35 -9.31
C LEU A 46 -3.35 -14.56 -10.12
N LYS A 47 -2.97 -13.99 -11.26
CA LYS A 47 -3.86 -13.21 -12.13
C LYS A 47 -5.18 -13.91 -12.43
N ASN A 48 -5.15 -15.23 -12.59
CA ASN A 48 -6.31 -16.04 -12.96
C ASN A 48 -6.89 -16.83 -11.77
N HIS A 49 -6.51 -16.50 -10.54
CA HIS A 49 -7.00 -17.23 -9.37
C HIS A 49 -8.46 -16.88 -9.09
N LYS A 50 -9.30 -17.88 -8.82
CA LYS A 50 -10.75 -17.72 -8.59
C LYS A 50 -11.16 -16.74 -7.49
N ASN A 51 -10.27 -16.52 -6.52
CA ASN A 51 -10.52 -15.65 -5.38
C ASN A 51 -9.92 -14.23 -5.54
N ILE A 52 -9.38 -13.92 -6.72
CA ILE A 52 -8.82 -12.58 -7.00
C ILE A 52 -9.80 -11.77 -7.86
N LYS A 53 -9.95 -10.51 -7.51
CA LYS A 53 -10.60 -9.50 -8.35
C LYS A 53 -9.59 -8.40 -8.62
N ILE A 54 -9.36 -8.07 -9.88
CA ILE A 54 -8.40 -7.05 -10.29
C ILE A 54 -9.15 -5.82 -10.77
N ILE A 55 -8.82 -4.66 -10.22
CA ILE A 55 -9.40 -3.36 -10.58
C ILE A 55 -8.25 -2.42 -10.94
N LYS A 56 -8.21 -1.98 -12.18
CA LYS A 56 -7.30 -0.91 -12.59
C LYS A 56 -7.81 0.43 -12.05
N GLY A 57 -7.00 1.12 -11.26
CA GLY A 57 -7.36 2.43 -10.69
C GLY A 57 -6.16 3.12 -10.05
N ASP A 58 -6.31 4.40 -9.82
CA ASP A 58 -5.30 5.24 -9.15
C ASP A 58 -5.81 5.65 -7.77
N ILE A 59 -4.94 5.62 -6.76
CA ILE A 59 -5.28 6.04 -5.39
C ILE A 59 -5.55 7.55 -5.28
N LEU A 60 -5.19 8.33 -6.31
CA LEU A 60 -5.56 9.73 -6.42
C LEU A 60 -7.00 9.92 -6.94
N ASP A 61 -7.61 8.92 -7.57
CA ASP A 61 -9.03 8.91 -7.92
C ASP A 61 -9.87 8.41 -6.74
N TYR A 62 -10.17 9.33 -5.83
CA TYR A 62 -10.88 9.03 -4.59
C TYR A 62 -12.23 8.33 -4.82
N SER A 63 -13.03 8.83 -5.75
CA SER A 63 -14.38 8.30 -6.00
C SER A 63 -14.35 6.84 -6.44
N LYS A 64 -13.43 6.49 -7.34
CA LYS A 64 -13.26 5.11 -7.81
C LYS A 64 -12.66 4.22 -6.73
N LEU A 65 -11.68 4.73 -5.98
CA LEU A 65 -11.04 4.04 -4.87
C LEU A 65 -12.07 3.64 -3.81
N GLU A 66 -12.85 4.60 -3.31
CA GLU A 66 -13.86 4.38 -2.28
C GLU A 66 -14.91 3.35 -2.70
N LYS A 67 -15.46 3.49 -3.92
CA LYS A 67 -16.42 2.52 -4.48
C LYS A 67 -15.82 1.12 -4.62
N SER A 68 -14.55 1.04 -5.02
CA SER A 68 -13.85 -0.23 -5.24
C SER A 68 -13.56 -0.98 -3.93
N MET A 69 -13.41 -0.25 -2.82
CA MET A 69 -13.11 -0.80 -1.50
C MET A 69 -14.35 -1.38 -0.78
N LYS A 70 -15.53 -1.08 -1.26
CA LYS A 70 -16.80 -1.46 -0.61
C LYS A 70 -16.88 -2.96 -0.34
N GLY A 71 -17.27 -3.30 0.88
CA GLY A 71 -17.45 -4.69 1.33
C GLY A 71 -16.14 -5.41 1.67
N SER A 72 -15.05 -4.69 1.82
CA SER A 72 -13.79 -5.24 2.31
C SER A 72 -13.75 -5.26 3.83
N ASP A 73 -13.07 -6.26 4.39
CA ASP A 73 -12.87 -6.42 5.83
C ASP A 73 -11.52 -5.82 6.26
N ILE A 74 -10.51 -5.95 5.39
CA ILE A 74 -9.12 -5.56 5.66
C ILE A 74 -8.62 -4.74 4.47
N VAL A 75 -7.84 -3.70 4.76
CA VAL A 75 -7.09 -2.93 3.76
C VAL A 75 -5.60 -3.12 3.98
N ILE A 76 -4.88 -3.40 2.90
CA ILE A 76 -3.42 -3.38 2.85
C ILE A 76 -3.01 -2.30 1.84
N HIS A 77 -2.40 -1.24 2.35
CA HIS A 77 -1.92 -0.14 1.51
C HIS A 77 -0.45 -0.36 1.17
N ALA A 78 -0.18 -0.81 -0.07
CA ALA A 78 1.17 -1.03 -0.59
C ALA A 78 1.46 -0.20 -1.85
N ALA A 79 0.54 0.66 -2.26
CA ALA A 79 0.73 1.57 -3.37
C ALA A 79 1.61 2.75 -2.92
N ALA A 80 2.78 2.88 -3.52
CA ALA A 80 3.68 4.00 -3.32
C ALA A 80 4.61 4.17 -4.52
N ILE A 81 5.12 5.37 -4.71
CA ILE A 81 6.28 5.62 -5.57
C ILE A 81 7.53 5.49 -4.71
N ALA A 82 8.39 4.54 -5.05
CA ALA A 82 9.64 4.25 -4.37
C ALA A 82 10.79 4.09 -5.38
N GLY A 83 12.01 4.24 -4.88
CA GLY A 83 13.26 4.17 -5.65
C GLY A 83 13.82 5.55 -5.96
N ILE A 84 15.08 5.75 -5.58
CA ILE A 84 15.80 7.04 -5.58
C ILE A 84 15.65 7.76 -6.92
N ASP A 85 15.95 7.07 -8.04
CA ASP A 85 15.87 7.68 -9.37
C ASP A 85 14.47 8.18 -9.74
N THR A 86 13.43 7.42 -9.35
CA THR A 86 12.04 7.78 -9.63
C THR A 86 11.62 8.99 -8.81
N VAL A 87 12.01 9.02 -7.54
CA VAL A 87 11.72 10.11 -6.62
C VAL A 87 12.39 11.41 -7.07
N ILE A 88 13.68 11.34 -7.42
CA ILE A 88 14.43 12.51 -7.90
C ILE A 88 13.86 13.07 -9.20
N LYS A 89 13.49 12.20 -10.15
CA LYS A 89 12.93 12.61 -11.45
C LYS A 89 11.51 13.18 -11.34
N ASN A 90 10.73 12.74 -10.36
CA ASN A 90 9.31 13.12 -10.23
C ASN A 90 8.91 13.42 -8.77
N PRO A 91 9.55 14.40 -8.10
CA PRO A 91 9.34 14.63 -6.67
C PRO A 91 7.89 15.05 -6.34
N VAL A 92 7.29 15.91 -7.16
CA VAL A 92 5.91 16.36 -6.95
C VAL A 92 4.91 15.22 -7.07
N LEU A 93 5.07 14.36 -8.09
CA LEU A 93 4.20 13.19 -8.25
C LEU A 93 4.39 12.20 -7.10
N THR A 94 5.63 11.98 -6.67
CA THR A 94 5.95 11.15 -5.52
C THR A 94 5.24 11.62 -4.26
N MET A 95 5.31 12.92 -3.96
CA MET A 95 4.61 13.50 -2.80
C MET A 95 3.09 13.37 -2.93
N LYS A 96 2.53 13.65 -4.10
CA LYS A 96 1.09 13.47 -4.32
C LYS A 96 0.66 12.03 -4.07
N VAL A 97 1.32 11.05 -4.66
CA VAL A 97 0.96 9.65 -4.52
C VAL A 97 1.16 9.18 -3.08
N ASN A 98 2.32 9.46 -2.47
CA ASN A 98 2.66 8.90 -1.16
C ASN A 98 1.96 9.62 0.00
N MET A 99 1.57 10.89 -0.13
CA MET A 99 0.88 11.62 0.93
C MET A 99 -0.64 11.71 0.66
N ILE A 100 -1.03 12.31 -0.47
CA ILE A 100 -2.46 12.51 -0.77
C ILE A 100 -3.12 11.17 -1.08
N GLY A 101 -2.44 10.29 -1.83
CA GLY A 101 -2.91 8.94 -2.10
C GLY A 101 -3.16 8.13 -0.82
N THR A 102 -2.23 8.16 0.14
CA THR A 102 -2.39 7.51 1.45
C THR A 102 -3.57 8.12 2.22
N GLY A 103 -3.71 9.45 2.23
CA GLY A 103 -4.85 10.13 2.82
C GLY A 103 -6.18 9.66 2.23
N ASN A 104 -6.26 9.56 0.90
CA ASN A 104 -7.44 9.04 0.21
C ASN A 104 -7.76 7.60 0.62
N VAL A 105 -6.74 6.72 0.74
CA VAL A 105 -6.96 5.31 1.13
C VAL A 105 -7.46 5.22 2.57
N LEU A 106 -6.92 6.02 3.48
CA LEU A 106 -7.37 6.08 4.87
C LEU A 106 -8.82 6.58 4.97
N GLU A 107 -9.16 7.65 4.25
CA GLU A 107 -10.51 8.19 4.24
C GLU A 107 -11.51 7.21 3.62
N ALA A 108 -11.16 6.58 2.51
CA ALA A 108 -11.97 5.53 1.89
C ALA A 108 -12.20 4.35 2.84
N ALA A 109 -11.17 3.94 3.59
CA ALA A 109 -11.27 2.87 4.58
C ALA A 109 -12.22 3.26 5.73
N ARG A 110 -12.13 4.49 6.22
CA ARG A 110 -13.04 5.03 7.24
C ARG A 110 -14.49 5.04 6.75
N ASN A 111 -14.73 5.56 5.57
CA ASN A 111 -16.08 5.68 5.01
C ASN A 111 -16.72 4.33 4.66
N ASN A 112 -15.90 3.33 4.33
CA ASN A 112 -16.33 1.94 4.14
C ASN A 112 -16.43 1.13 5.44
N ASN A 113 -16.20 1.76 6.62
CA ASN A 113 -16.25 1.10 7.92
C ASN A 113 -15.36 -0.15 7.99
N ILE A 114 -14.12 -0.06 7.52
CA ILE A 114 -13.15 -1.14 7.65
C ILE A 114 -12.91 -1.39 9.14
N LYS A 115 -13.34 -2.55 9.63
CA LYS A 115 -13.38 -2.84 11.08
C LYS A 115 -12.24 -3.73 11.56
N ASP A 116 -11.69 -4.58 10.67
CA ASP A 116 -10.73 -5.57 11.11
C ASP A 116 -9.32 -4.99 11.20
N LYS A 117 -8.75 -4.59 10.08
CA LYS A 117 -7.37 -4.05 10.03
C LYS A 117 -7.17 -3.11 8.85
N PHE A 118 -6.39 -2.07 9.10
CA PHE A 118 -5.70 -1.27 8.10
C PHE A 118 -4.20 -1.50 8.29
N ILE A 119 -3.51 -1.93 7.23
CA ILE A 119 -2.08 -2.22 7.25
C ILE A 119 -1.41 -1.32 6.22
N GLU A 120 -0.45 -0.53 6.67
CA GLU A 120 0.35 0.36 5.83
C GLU A 120 1.82 -0.06 5.85
N PHE A 121 2.48 0.05 4.71
CA PHE A 121 3.92 -0.15 4.61
C PHE A 121 4.62 1.19 4.84
N SER A 122 5.33 1.29 5.95
CA SER A 122 6.19 2.42 6.27
C SER A 122 7.57 2.23 5.66
N THR A 123 8.53 3.04 6.08
CA THR A 123 9.91 3.04 5.59
C THR A 123 10.89 3.11 6.76
N SER A 124 12.08 2.52 6.58
CA SER A 124 13.18 2.65 7.54
C SER A 124 13.71 4.09 7.67
N GLU A 125 13.44 4.93 6.69
CA GLU A 125 13.84 6.34 6.69
C GLU A 125 13.29 7.14 7.88
N ILE A 126 12.18 6.66 8.50
CA ILE A 126 11.63 7.28 9.71
C ILE A 126 12.60 7.26 10.91
N PHE A 127 13.61 6.38 10.87
CA PHE A 127 14.63 6.28 11.91
C PHE A 127 15.84 7.20 11.64
N GLY A 128 15.85 7.94 10.53
CA GLY A 128 16.91 8.86 10.16
C GLY A 128 18.28 8.19 10.09
N ASN A 129 19.30 8.87 10.57
CA ASN A 129 20.69 8.37 10.53
C ASN A 129 20.93 7.10 11.36
N TYR A 130 19.98 6.70 12.19
CA TYR A 130 20.08 5.49 13.03
C TYR A 130 19.35 4.29 12.44
N ALA A 131 18.85 4.38 11.21
CA ALA A 131 18.09 3.31 10.56
C ALA A 131 18.80 1.96 10.57
N TYR A 132 20.13 1.94 10.44
CA TYR A 132 20.93 0.72 10.45
C TYR A 132 21.05 0.04 11.83
N LYS A 133 20.68 0.76 12.91
CA LYS A 133 20.67 0.26 14.30
C LYS A 133 19.25 0.02 14.82
N SER A 134 18.24 0.31 14.02
CA SER A 134 16.86 0.26 14.46
C SER A 134 16.30 -1.15 14.41
N ASN A 135 15.45 -1.47 15.36
CA ASN A 135 14.63 -2.69 15.42
C ASN A 135 13.15 -2.31 15.65
N GLU A 136 12.29 -3.29 15.81
CA GLU A 136 10.85 -3.07 15.99
C GLU A 136 10.50 -2.28 17.26
N GLU A 137 11.39 -2.24 18.24
CA GLU A 137 11.22 -1.50 19.50
C GLU A 137 11.78 -0.09 19.45
N SER A 138 12.49 0.28 18.35
CA SER A 138 13.09 1.60 18.21
C SER A 138 12.00 2.66 17.98
N ASN A 139 12.12 3.78 18.70
CA ASN A 139 11.25 4.93 18.50
C ASN A 139 11.54 5.60 17.16
N ALA A 140 10.50 5.98 16.43
CA ALA A 140 10.65 6.80 15.25
C ALA A 140 11.24 8.16 15.63
N VAL A 141 12.31 8.58 14.97
CA VAL A 141 12.84 9.91 15.14
C VAL A 141 11.94 10.87 14.39
N SER A 142 11.12 11.65 15.12
CA SER A 142 10.52 12.83 14.52
C SER A 142 11.70 13.77 14.19
N ALA A 143 11.84 14.13 12.92
CA ALA A 143 12.74 15.18 12.54
C ALA A 143 12.29 16.46 13.29
N SER A 144 12.89 16.73 14.44
CA SER A 144 12.70 18.01 15.10
C SER A 144 13.24 19.06 14.14
N ALA A 145 12.38 19.98 13.75
CA ALA A 145 12.76 21.15 12.96
C ALA A 145 13.83 21.94 13.73
N GLY A 146 15.09 21.65 13.48
CA GLY A 146 16.18 22.31 14.21
C GLY A 146 17.59 21.86 13.87
N GLU A 147 17.77 20.62 13.42
CA GLU A 147 19.11 20.20 12.98
C GLU A 147 19.27 20.47 11.48
N ARG A 148 19.87 21.63 11.19
CA ARG A 148 20.42 21.89 9.85
C ARG A 148 21.55 20.91 9.64
N LEU A 149 21.43 20.10 8.58
CA LEU A 149 22.55 19.34 8.05
C LEU A 149 23.71 20.31 7.73
N PRO A 150 24.95 19.93 7.99
CA PRO A 150 26.11 20.71 7.66
C PRO A 150 26.26 20.91 6.16
#